data_64fd291d51350c9a7a644cb5b8e6cb33
#
_entry.id   64fd291d51350c9a7a644cb5b8e6cb33
#
_cell.length_a   1.000
_cell.length_b   1.000
_cell.length_c   1.000
_cell.angle_alpha   90.00
_cell.angle_beta   90.00
_cell.angle_gamma   90.00
#
_symmetry.space_group_name_H-M   'P 1'
#
loop_
_entity.id
_entity.type
_entity.pdbx_description
1 polymer ?
#
loop_
_entity_poly.entity_id
_entity_poly.type
_entity_poly.pdbx_seq_one_letter_code
_entity_poly.pdbx_strand_id
1 'polypeptide(L)'
;MKGVGRAWRESSSSQRPCGSASGLSSTRMTMLASSFAELLSPMSSPLKIALAQINVVVGDLAGNADRIIAQARVAHAAGVDLLVTPELALCGYPPEDLLLRPAFLAACEAQLQRIAAALADCDGLHAVVGHPMERAGGVARERSWSLPPCLNAASVLAGGRVVASYAKRELPNYQVFDERRYFHSGRDAGLGAVVVDVKGRKVGLLICEDAWFDEPAAAARAAGAELLCVINASPFHTAKVAEREQRMAERARAVGLPLLYAHLVGGQDEMVFDGASFAVQADGTLAARAAMFEEALAIVEFDAGRLSGSVVAVPEFEAQVWQALVVGVRDYLGKNGFPGALIGLSGGIDSALVLAIAVDALGADKVRAVMMPSPYTADISWIDARDMAERLGVRYDEMSIVPMFDAFNATLAGEFKGLPLDATEENIQARIRGTLLMALSNKFGSIVLTTGNKSEMATGYCTLYGDMAGGFAVIKDVAKTLVFRLARWRNAQGAEIIPDRIITRPPSAELRPDQKDEDSLPPYAVLDAILARYMEQDQSIAEIVAAGFRPEDVERVTRLIKINEYKRRQAPVGIRITHRGFGRDWRYSITSRFRA
;
A
#
# COMPACT_ATOMS: atom_id res chain seq x y z
N MET A 1 62.06 8.96 -32.88
CA MET A 1 62.94 9.96 -33.51
C MET A 1 62.85 11.23 -32.65
N LYS A 2 63.88 11.50 -31.96
CA LYS A 2 64.72 12.72 -31.91
C LYS A 2 63.93 13.97 -31.57
N GLY A 3 64.21 14.79 -30.56
CA GLY A 3 65.39 15.00 -29.71
C GLY A 3 65.19 16.36 -29.05
N VAL A 4 65.50 16.50 -27.78
CA VAL A 4 66.71 17.14 -27.20
C VAL A 4 66.74 18.67 -27.47
N GLY A 5 66.90 19.55 -26.56
CA GLY A 5 67.61 19.66 -25.35
C GLY A 5 67.44 21.09 -24.75
N ARG A 6 67.64 21.22 -23.49
CA ARG A 6 68.77 21.83 -22.76
C ARG A 6 69.04 23.32 -23.08
N ALA A 7 69.40 24.17 -22.20
CA ALA A 7 69.75 24.23 -20.77
C ALA A 7 70.34 25.63 -20.48
N TRP A 8 70.46 25.92 -19.20
CA TRP A 8 71.49 26.70 -18.49
C TRP A 8 71.44 28.24 -18.46
N ARG A 9 71.39 28.70 -17.26
CA ARG A 9 72.40 29.21 -16.20
C ARG A 9 72.61 30.70 -16.38
N GLU A 10 72.87 31.44 -15.44
CA GLU A 10 73.46 31.71 -14.11
C GLU A 10 73.38 33.21 -13.91
N SER A 11 73.24 33.76 -12.84
CA SER A 11 73.85 34.02 -11.54
C SER A 11 74.18 35.49 -11.34
N SER A 12 74.12 35.84 -10.10
CA SER A 12 74.97 36.71 -9.30
C SER A 12 74.40 38.08 -8.83
N SER A 13 74.14 38.15 -7.59
CA SER A 13 74.88 38.78 -6.47
C SER A 13 74.63 40.27 -6.24
N SER A 14 74.23 40.53 -5.03
CA SER A 14 74.81 41.32 -3.98
C SER A 14 74.21 42.70 -3.69
N GLN A 15 74.06 42.84 -2.42
CA GLN A 15 74.25 44.02 -1.51
C GLN A 15 72.98 44.60 -0.88
N ARG A 16 72.99 44.45 0.45
CA ARG A 16 72.22 45.30 1.39
C ARG A 16 72.81 46.66 1.51
N PRO A 17 72.03 47.67 1.93
CA PRO A 17 72.19 48.08 3.32
C PRO A 17 70.90 48.39 4.08
N CYS A 18 71.09 48.46 5.39
CA CYS A 18 70.20 48.70 6.49
C CYS A 18 69.54 50.10 6.48
N GLY A 19 68.31 50.19 7.04
CA GLY A 19 67.75 51.49 7.40
C GLY A 19 66.25 51.50 7.78
N SER A 20 66.01 51.61 9.10
CA SER A 20 64.94 52.30 9.83
C SER A 20 63.51 51.72 9.81
N ALA A 21 63.06 51.42 11.01
CA ALA A 21 61.71 51.17 11.45
C ALA A 21 60.77 52.37 11.30
N SER A 22 59.58 52.17 10.80
CA SER A 22 58.34 52.79 11.28
C SER A 22 57.16 52.46 10.32
N GLY A 23 56.02 52.01 10.82
CA GLY A 23 54.79 51.90 10.06
C GLY A 23 54.09 50.55 10.17
N LEU A 24 53.58 50.22 11.34
CA LEU A 24 52.55 49.22 11.47
C LEU A 24 51.24 49.75 10.78
N SER A 25 51.07 49.39 9.56
CA SER A 25 49.91 49.78 8.75
C SER A 25 48.63 49.08 9.22
N SER A 26 47.58 49.86 9.31
CA SER A 26 46.17 49.50 9.68
C SER A 26 45.51 48.35 8.89
N THR A 27 46.19 47.79 7.90
CA THR A 27 45.67 46.74 6.99
C THR A 27 45.69 45.34 7.63
N ARG A 28 46.44 45.07 8.70
CA ARG A 28 46.40 43.75 9.36
C ARG A 28 45.30 43.60 10.39
N MET A 29 44.71 44.69 10.89
CA MET A 29 43.52 44.60 11.78
C MET A 29 42.21 44.39 11.01
N THR A 30 42.13 44.82 9.75
CA THR A 30 40.95 44.63 8.90
C THR A 30 40.83 43.20 8.36
N MET A 31 41.93 42.49 8.09
CA MET A 31 41.88 41.07 7.66
C MET A 31 41.59 40.10 8.80
N LEU A 32 41.93 40.40 10.03
CA LEU A 32 41.55 39.58 11.19
C LEU A 32 40.09 39.81 11.60
N ALA A 33 39.54 41.00 11.37
CA ALA A 33 38.12 41.30 11.64
C ALA A 33 37.18 40.67 10.61
N SER A 34 37.58 40.56 9.33
CA SER A 34 36.77 39.85 8.29
C SER A 34 36.80 38.35 8.49
N SER A 35 37.88 37.75 8.95
CA SER A 35 37.98 36.31 9.24
C SER A 35 37.20 35.91 10.50
N PHE A 36 36.97 36.81 11.47
CA PHE A 36 36.12 36.55 12.64
C PHE A 36 34.64 36.83 12.37
N ALA A 37 34.31 37.66 11.39
CA ALA A 37 32.90 37.89 10.99
C ALA A 37 32.34 36.73 10.16
N GLU A 38 33.16 36.01 9.41
CA GLU A 38 32.76 34.77 8.71
C GLU A 38 32.57 33.57 9.67
N LEU A 39 33.15 33.59 10.86
CA LEU A 39 33.01 32.57 11.90
C LEU A 39 31.77 32.77 12.80
N LEU A 40 31.06 33.88 12.65
CA LEU A 40 29.83 34.21 13.40
C LEU A 40 28.63 34.38 12.46
N SER A 41 28.52 33.56 11.40
CA SER A 41 27.22 33.34 10.79
C SER A 41 26.30 32.77 11.88
N PRO A 42 25.12 33.36 12.14
CA PRO A 42 24.22 32.82 13.14
C PRO A 42 23.95 31.37 12.73
N MET A 43 24.28 30.42 13.61
CA MET A 43 23.90 29.02 13.41
C MET A 43 22.40 29.02 13.15
N SER A 44 22.00 28.77 11.92
CA SER A 44 20.58 28.69 11.60
C SER A 44 19.99 27.60 12.48
N SER A 45 18.93 27.93 13.20
CA SER A 45 18.25 26.93 14.03
C SER A 45 17.84 25.74 13.19
N PRO A 46 17.85 24.52 13.74
CA PRO A 46 17.41 23.31 13.02
C PRO A 46 16.06 23.50 12.35
N LEU A 47 15.91 22.96 11.13
CA LEU A 47 14.61 22.88 10.47
C LEU A 47 13.85 21.70 11.06
N LYS A 48 12.73 21.97 11.73
CA LYS A 48 11.88 20.95 12.33
C LYS A 48 10.79 20.54 11.35
N ILE A 49 10.72 19.27 11.05
CA ILE A 49 9.89 18.68 9.99
C ILE A 49 8.92 17.68 10.61
N ALA A 50 7.69 17.64 10.15
CA ALA A 50 6.72 16.62 10.50
C ALA A 50 6.26 15.85 9.25
N LEU A 51 6.41 14.54 9.25
CA LEU A 51 5.84 13.64 8.27
C LEU A 51 4.47 13.18 8.76
N ALA A 52 3.40 13.68 8.13
CA ALA A 52 2.03 13.34 8.49
C ALA A 52 1.62 12.04 7.78
N GLN A 53 1.60 10.95 8.51
CA GLN A 53 1.11 9.65 8.06
C GLN A 53 -0.37 9.55 8.41
N ILE A 54 -1.26 9.81 7.44
CA ILE A 54 -2.71 9.97 7.65
C ILE A 54 -3.52 8.97 6.83
N ASN A 55 -4.65 8.53 7.40
CA ASN A 55 -5.62 7.66 6.75
C ASN A 55 -6.75 8.52 6.15
N VAL A 56 -6.70 8.74 4.85
CA VAL A 56 -7.67 9.55 4.11
C VAL A 56 -8.73 8.68 3.44
N VAL A 57 -9.85 9.28 3.06
CA VAL A 57 -10.94 8.61 2.35
C VAL A 57 -11.04 9.17 0.94
N VAL A 58 -11.04 8.32 -0.08
CA VAL A 58 -11.20 8.75 -1.47
C VAL A 58 -12.53 9.49 -1.64
N GLY A 59 -12.45 10.72 -2.15
CA GLY A 59 -13.62 11.56 -2.43
C GLY A 59 -14.18 12.35 -1.24
N ASP A 60 -13.76 12.08 -0.01
CA ASP A 60 -14.13 12.89 1.16
C ASP A 60 -13.24 14.14 1.27
N LEU A 61 -13.40 15.05 0.32
CA LEU A 61 -12.53 16.23 0.19
C LEU A 61 -12.57 17.11 1.43
N ALA A 62 -13.75 17.28 2.04
CA ALA A 62 -13.92 18.11 3.23
C ALA A 62 -13.29 17.47 4.46
N GLY A 63 -13.56 16.19 4.71
CA GLY A 63 -13.00 15.45 5.84
C GLY A 63 -11.49 15.29 5.74
N ASN A 64 -10.94 15.04 4.55
CA ASN A 64 -9.49 14.99 4.33
C ASN A 64 -8.84 16.37 4.57
N ALA A 65 -9.46 17.45 4.10
CA ALA A 65 -9.00 18.81 4.38
C ALA A 65 -8.99 19.13 5.87
N ASP A 66 -10.03 18.73 6.62
CA ASP A 66 -10.10 18.90 8.07
C ASP A 66 -8.98 18.14 8.79
N ARG A 67 -8.67 16.89 8.35
CA ARG A 67 -7.53 16.10 8.86
C ARG A 67 -6.20 16.81 8.61
N ILE A 68 -5.96 17.31 7.39
CA ILE A 68 -4.74 18.04 7.03
C ILE A 68 -4.60 19.31 7.91
N ILE A 69 -5.66 20.09 8.05
CA ILE A 69 -5.68 21.29 8.90
C ILE A 69 -5.37 20.94 10.36
N ALA A 70 -6.00 19.88 10.89
CA ALA A 70 -5.76 19.42 12.26
C ALA A 70 -4.29 19.02 12.47
N GLN A 71 -3.71 18.24 11.56
CA GLN A 71 -2.30 17.84 11.63
C GLN A 71 -1.36 19.07 11.52
N ALA A 72 -1.68 20.02 10.66
CA ALA A 72 -0.91 21.25 10.51
C ALA A 72 -0.92 22.12 11.79
N ARG A 73 -2.05 22.22 12.45
CA ARG A 73 -2.17 22.95 13.73
C ARG A 73 -1.41 22.26 14.87
N VAL A 74 -1.47 20.91 14.94
CA VAL A 74 -0.66 20.12 15.89
C VAL A 74 0.83 20.32 15.60
N ALA A 75 1.23 20.25 14.35
CA ALA A 75 2.63 20.47 13.94
C ALA A 75 3.10 21.89 14.28
N HIS A 76 2.32 22.93 13.97
CA HIS A 76 2.64 24.32 14.30
C HIS A 76 2.78 24.51 15.81
N ALA A 77 1.84 24.00 16.62
CA ALA A 77 1.93 24.07 18.08
C ALA A 77 3.17 23.36 18.65
N ALA A 78 3.69 22.34 17.94
CA ALA A 78 4.94 21.66 18.27
C ALA A 78 6.20 22.39 17.74
N GLY A 79 6.06 23.57 17.11
CA GLY A 79 7.16 24.36 16.56
C GLY A 79 7.75 23.74 15.27
N VAL A 80 6.94 23.04 14.47
CA VAL A 80 7.34 22.50 13.18
C VAL A 80 7.38 23.60 12.13
N ASP A 81 8.42 23.62 11.32
CA ASP A 81 8.61 24.57 10.22
C ASP A 81 8.08 24.02 8.88
N LEU A 82 8.11 22.69 8.70
CA LEU A 82 7.65 22.02 7.47
C LEU A 82 6.79 20.79 7.81
N LEU A 83 5.51 20.83 7.44
CA LEU A 83 4.62 19.68 7.43
C LEU A 83 4.60 19.04 6.04
N VAL A 84 4.72 17.71 5.97
CA VAL A 84 4.66 16.97 4.72
C VAL A 84 3.51 15.96 4.78
N THR A 85 2.51 16.11 3.91
CA THR A 85 1.41 15.15 3.78
C THR A 85 1.69 14.16 2.63
N PRO A 86 1.01 13.00 2.58
CA PRO A 86 1.17 12.03 1.50
C PRO A 86 0.71 12.53 0.12
N GLU A 87 1.07 11.77 -0.91
CA GLU A 87 0.57 11.94 -2.28
C GLU A 87 -0.95 11.86 -2.32
N LEU A 88 -1.59 12.81 -3.04
CA LEU A 88 -3.05 12.94 -3.18
C LEU A 88 -3.81 12.91 -1.84
N ALA A 89 -3.18 13.33 -0.74
CA ALA A 89 -3.79 13.32 0.58
C ALA A 89 -5.13 14.09 0.64
N LEU A 90 -5.31 15.10 -0.19
CA LEU A 90 -6.55 15.89 -0.23
C LEU A 90 -7.73 15.10 -0.81
N CYS A 91 -7.53 14.32 -1.86
CA CYS A 91 -8.61 13.58 -2.50
C CYS A 91 -8.63 12.08 -2.20
N GLY A 92 -7.58 11.55 -1.54
CA GLY A 92 -7.35 10.12 -1.36
C GLY A 92 -6.72 9.45 -2.59
N TYR A 93 -6.09 8.30 -2.40
CA TYR A 93 -5.43 7.52 -3.45
C TYR A 93 -5.97 6.08 -3.48
N PRO A 94 -6.32 5.53 -4.67
CA PRO A 94 -6.40 6.19 -5.98
C PRO A 94 -7.81 6.78 -6.23
N PRO A 95 -7.92 8.01 -6.71
CA PRO A 95 -9.22 8.63 -6.95
C PRO A 95 -9.90 8.17 -8.25
N GLU A 96 -9.21 7.45 -9.12
CA GLU A 96 -9.74 6.80 -10.33
C GLU A 96 -10.53 7.75 -11.26
N ASP A 97 -11.66 7.28 -11.80
CA ASP A 97 -12.52 8.04 -12.73
C ASP A 97 -13.13 9.32 -12.12
N LEU A 98 -12.99 9.56 -10.80
CA LEU A 98 -13.33 10.88 -10.21
C LEU A 98 -12.51 12.00 -10.85
N LEU A 99 -11.24 11.73 -11.21
CA LEU A 99 -10.35 12.68 -11.86
C LEU A 99 -10.85 13.12 -13.26
N LEU A 100 -11.75 12.36 -13.88
CA LEU A 100 -12.37 12.71 -15.15
C LEU A 100 -13.55 13.69 -14.97
N ARG A 101 -13.93 14.03 -13.74
CA ARG A 101 -15.04 14.93 -13.42
C ARG A 101 -14.54 16.34 -13.14
N PRO A 102 -14.91 17.38 -13.94
CA PRO A 102 -14.48 18.75 -13.68
C PRO A 102 -14.93 19.28 -12.32
N ALA A 103 -16.15 18.92 -11.90
CA ALA A 103 -16.66 19.32 -10.60
C ALA A 103 -15.80 18.78 -9.45
N PHE A 104 -15.22 17.58 -9.61
CA PHE A 104 -14.31 17.01 -8.62
C PHE A 104 -12.99 17.79 -8.56
N LEU A 105 -12.40 18.12 -9.70
CA LEU A 105 -11.17 18.90 -9.75
C LEU A 105 -11.38 20.32 -9.18
N ALA A 106 -12.49 20.98 -9.54
CA ALA A 106 -12.85 22.29 -8.97
C ALA A 106 -13.07 22.22 -7.44
N ALA A 107 -13.69 21.14 -6.94
CA ALA A 107 -13.86 20.93 -5.50
C ALA A 107 -12.52 20.66 -4.80
N CYS A 108 -11.58 19.94 -5.40
CA CYS A 108 -10.23 19.76 -4.87
C CYS A 108 -9.51 21.12 -4.74
N GLU A 109 -9.56 21.95 -5.78
CA GLU A 109 -8.96 23.29 -5.74
C GLU A 109 -9.58 24.16 -4.62
N ALA A 110 -10.91 24.15 -4.50
CA ALA A 110 -11.60 24.90 -3.45
C ALA A 110 -11.18 24.45 -2.04
N GLN A 111 -10.98 23.15 -1.82
CA GLN A 111 -10.50 22.65 -0.54
C GLN A 111 -9.01 22.94 -0.30
N LEU A 112 -8.17 22.96 -1.33
CA LEU A 112 -6.78 23.39 -1.20
C LEU A 112 -6.71 24.86 -0.73
N GLN A 113 -7.51 25.74 -1.35
CA GLN A 113 -7.59 27.15 -0.94
C GLN A 113 -8.15 27.30 0.49
N ARG A 114 -9.11 26.45 0.88
CA ARG A 114 -9.63 26.40 2.25
C ARG A 114 -8.55 26.02 3.25
N ILE A 115 -7.73 24.99 2.95
CA ILE A 115 -6.60 24.60 3.81
C ILE A 115 -5.62 25.78 3.93
N ALA A 116 -5.24 26.40 2.80
CA ALA A 116 -4.32 27.53 2.81
C ALA A 116 -4.85 28.66 3.72
N ALA A 117 -6.10 29.06 3.55
CA ALA A 117 -6.73 30.12 4.36
C ALA A 117 -6.80 29.74 5.85
N ALA A 118 -7.09 28.48 6.18
CA ALA A 118 -7.14 27.98 7.55
C ALA A 118 -5.78 27.93 8.26
N LEU A 119 -4.68 28.00 7.52
CA LEU A 119 -3.31 28.02 8.02
C LEU A 119 -2.68 29.42 7.97
N ALA A 120 -3.45 30.47 7.68
CA ALA A 120 -2.94 31.83 7.59
C ALA A 120 -2.36 32.37 8.90
N ASP A 121 -2.83 31.84 10.05
CA ASP A 121 -2.39 32.16 11.41
C ASP A 121 -1.25 31.24 11.91
N CYS A 122 -0.80 30.29 11.10
CA CYS A 122 0.32 29.39 11.43
C CYS A 122 1.64 29.98 10.94
N ASP A 123 2.10 31.05 11.59
CA ASP A 123 3.30 31.77 11.19
C ASP A 123 4.54 30.88 11.14
N GLY A 124 5.32 30.95 10.04
CA GLY A 124 6.52 30.16 9.81
C GLY A 124 6.29 28.73 9.32
N LEU A 125 5.07 28.19 9.44
CA LEU A 125 4.76 26.86 8.94
C LEU A 125 4.62 26.84 7.42
N HIS A 126 5.30 25.90 6.78
CA HIS A 126 5.06 25.49 5.40
C HIS A 126 4.39 24.11 5.39
N ALA A 127 3.33 23.93 4.61
CA ALA A 127 2.65 22.64 4.50
C ALA A 127 2.67 22.13 3.04
N VAL A 128 3.27 20.97 2.79
CA VAL A 128 3.23 20.28 1.51
C VAL A 128 1.97 19.42 1.44
N VAL A 129 1.08 19.70 0.48
CA VAL A 129 -0.18 19.00 0.32
C VAL A 129 -0.25 18.35 -1.06
N GLY A 130 -0.45 17.01 -1.09
CA GLY A 130 -0.68 16.25 -2.31
C GLY A 130 -2.13 16.35 -2.80
N HIS A 131 -2.33 16.76 -4.06
CA HIS A 131 -3.67 16.96 -4.65
C HIS A 131 -3.64 16.85 -6.18
N PRO A 132 -4.80 16.63 -6.86
CA PRO A 132 -4.89 16.80 -8.31
C PRO A 132 -4.98 18.29 -8.64
N MET A 133 -4.18 18.74 -9.61
CA MET A 133 -4.17 20.13 -10.09
C MET A 133 -4.69 20.19 -11.52
N GLU A 134 -5.65 21.05 -11.80
CA GLU A 134 -6.14 21.26 -13.15
C GLU A 134 -5.04 21.81 -14.05
N ARG A 135 -4.96 21.31 -15.28
CA ARG A 135 -3.96 21.77 -16.25
C ARG A 135 -4.34 23.14 -16.80
N ALA A 136 -3.42 24.10 -16.74
CA ALA A 136 -3.61 25.42 -17.31
C ALA A 136 -3.87 25.32 -18.83
N GLY A 137 -4.89 26.05 -19.31
CA GLY A 137 -5.26 26.10 -20.71
C GLY A 137 -6.45 25.22 -21.11
N GLY A 138 -7.15 24.61 -20.14
CA GLY A 138 -8.42 23.89 -20.30
C GLY A 138 -8.54 23.12 -21.62
N VAL A 139 -8.47 21.81 -21.62
CA VAL A 139 -8.71 21.04 -22.84
C VAL A 139 -10.20 21.13 -23.15
N ALA A 140 -10.56 21.79 -24.23
CA ALA A 140 -11.91 21.70 -24.77
C ALA A 140 -12.27 20.20 -24.91
N ARG A 141 -13.30 19.75 -24.17
CA ARG A 141 -13.71 18.35 -24.09
C ARG A 141 -14.45 17.87 -25.35
N GLU A 142 -13.86 18.06 -26.48
CA GLU A 142 -14.54 17.65 -27.72
C GLU A 142 -14.40 16.13 -28.02
N ARG A 143 -13.49 15.39 -27.34
CA ARG A 143 -13.29 13.97 -27.65
C ARG A 143 -12.76 13.19 -26.42
N SER A 144 -13.25 11.97 -26.24
CA SER A 144 -12.89 11.04 -25.15
C SER A 144 -11.43 10.55 -25.12
N TRP A 145 -10.62 10.89 -26.09
CA TRP A 145 -9.18 10.58 -26.19
C TRP A 145 -8.27 11.80 -26.10
N SER A 146 -8.78 12.92 -25.58
CA SER A 146 -7.93 14.08 -25.28
C SER A 146 -6.95 13.75 -24.13
N LEU A 147 -5.89 14.55 -24.04
CA LEU A 147 -4.90 14.42 -22.96
C LEU A 147 -5.57 14.46 -21.57
N PRO A 148 -5.04 13.73 -20.57
CA PRO A 148 -5.58 13.77 -19.22
C PRO A 148 -5.79 15.20 -18.70
N PRO A 149 -6.88 15.48 -17.96
CA PRO A 149 -7.29 16.84 -17.62
C PRO A 149 -6.46 17.47 -16.51
N CYS A 150 -5.72 16.67 -15.72
CA CYS A 150 -5.03 17.14 -14.53
C CYS A 150 -3.61 16.59 -14.38
N LEU A 151 -2.90 17.18 -13.44
CA LEU A 151 -1.57 16.81 -12.98
C LEU A 151 -1.70 16.25 -11.57
N ASN A 152 -0.88 15.26 -11.21
CA ASN A 152 -0.66 14.86 -9.83
C ASN A 152 0.33 15.84 -9.22
N ALA A 153 -0.08 16.62 -8.22
CA ALA A 153 0.67 17.77 -7.74
C ALA A 153 0.96 17.74 -6.24
N ALA A 154 2.06 18.37 -5.86
CA ALA A 154 2.41 18.73 -4.49
C ALA A 154 2.49 20.24 -4.39
N SER A 155 1.56 20.86 -3.66
CA SER A 155 1.56 22.31 -3.43
C SER A 155 2.07 22.64 -2.03
N VAL A 156 2.87 23.70 -1.93
CA VAL A 156 3.36 24.26 -0.67
C VAL A 156 2.46 25.42 -0.27
N LEU A 157 1.90 25.33 0.93
CA LEU A 157 1.05 26.34 1.53
C LEU A 157 1.85 27.08 2.61
N ALA A 158 1.86 28.39 2.59
CA ALA A 158 2.46 29.24 3.63
C ALA A 158 1.79 30.61 3.65
N GLY A 159 1.61 31.21 4.85
CA GLY A 159 1.03 32.53 5.00
C GLY A 159 -0.34 32.69 4.33
N GLY A 160 -1.19 31.69 4.42
CA GLY A 160 -2.56 31.70 3.89
C GLY A 160 -2.72 31.50 2.38
N ARG A 161 -1.68 31.10 1.66
CA ARG A 161 -1.71 30.97 0.20
C ARG A 161 -0.84 29.82 -0.31
N VAL A 162 -1.07 29.39 -1.55
CA VAL A 162 -0.17 28.51 -2.30
C VAL A 162 1.06 29.31 -2.73
N VAL A 163 2.25 28.89 -2.32
CA VAL A 163 3.52 29.58 -2.66
C VAL A 163 4.31 28.89 -3.76
N ALA A 164 4.12 27.57 -3.95
CA ALA A 164 4.73 26.80 -5.02
C ALA A 164 3.92 25.52 -5.28
N SER A 165 4.01 24.99 -6.52
CA SER A 165 3.40 23.71 -6.89
C SER A 165 4.33 22.92 -7.79
N TYR A 166 4.55 21.66 -7.47
CA TYR A 166 5.30 20.68 -8.25
C TYR A 166 4.34 19.70 -8.90
N ALA A 167 4.59 19.29 -10.12
CA ALA A 167 3.82 18.27 -10.82
C ALA A 167 4.65 17.01 -11.05
N LYS A 168 4.08 15.86 -10.71
CA LYS A 168 4.70 14.52 -10.89
C LYS A 168 5.16 14.33 -12.33
N ARG A 169 6.39 13.90 -12.51
CA ARG A 169 7.05 13.75 -13.82
C ARG A 169 6.99 12.32 -14.33
N GLU A 170 7.18 11.35 -13.44
CA GLU A 170 7.13 9.91 -13.74
C GLU A 170 5.79 9.33 -13.28
N LEU A 171 5.02 8.80 -14.22
CA LEU A 171 3.68 8.26 -13.98
C LEU A 171 3.72 6.73 -14.10
N PRO A 172 3.53 5.97 -13.00
CA PRO A 172 3.48 4.51 -13.05
C PRO A 172 2.25 4.04 -13.83
N ASN A 173 2.46 3.00 -14.66
CA ASN A 173 1.40 2.38 -15.46
C ASN A 173 1.62 0.87 -15.56
N TYR A 174 1.82 0.24 -14.41
CA TYR A 174 2.08 -1.19 -14.24
C TYR A 174 1.42 -1.69 -12.96
N GLN A 175 1.17 -3.00 -12.83
CA GLN A 175 0.49 -3.63 -11.71
C GLN A 175 -0.86 -2.92 -11.40
N VAL A 176 -1.02 -2.41 -10.17
CA VAL A 176 -2.22 -1.69 -9.72
C VAL A 176 -2.31 -0.25 -10.24
N PHE A 177 -1.23 0.27 -10.80
CA PHE A 177 -1.15 1.66 -11.25
C PHE A 177 -1.68 1.86 -12.67
N ASP A 178 -2.46 2.91 -12.85
CA ASP A 178 -3.03 3.32 -14.14
C ASP A 178 -2.98 4.87 -14.27
N GLU A 179 -1.90 5.50 -13.75
CA GLU A 179 -1.82 6.96 -13.62
C GLU A 179 -1.83 7.68 -14.98
N ARG A 180 -1.25 7.09 -16.03
CA ARG A 180 -1.27 7.68 -17.38
C ARG A 180 -2.67 7.82 -18.00
N ARG A 181 -3.65 7.11 -17.45
CA ARG A 181 -5.06 7.25 -17.81
C ARG A 181 -5.65 8.58 -17.33
N TYR A 182 -5.14 9.08 -16.20
CA TYR A 182 -5.76 10.17 -15.45
C TYR A 182 -4.92 11.44 -15.40
N PHE A 183 -3.59 11.29 -15.36
CA PHE A 183 -2.67 12.40 -15.19
C PHE A 183 -1.82 12.65 -16.44
N HIS A 184 -1.57 13.93 -16.69
CA HIS A 184 -0.55 14.37 -17.62
C HIS A 184 0.78 14.51 -16.88
N SER A 185 1.88 14.06 -17.49
CA SER A 185 3.22 14.18 -16.87
C SER A 185 3.64 15.65 -16.77
N GLY A 186 4.19 16.04 -15.61
CA GLY A 186 4.81 17.36 -15.45
C GLY A 186 5.94 17.60 -16.43
N ARG A 187 6.69 16.55 -16.84
CA ARG A 187 7.72 16.62 -17.88
C ARG A 187 7.11 17.00 -19.23
N ASP A 188 6.04 16.32 -19.65
CA ASP A 188 5.37 16.57 -20.94
C ASP A 188 4.66 17.92 -20.94
N ALA A 189 4.28 18.43 -19.77
CA ALA A 189 3.73 19.76 -19.58
C ALA A 189 4.81 20.87 -19.57
N GLY A 190 6.09 20.52 -19.69
CA GLY A 190 7.21 21.46 -19.66
C GLY A 190 7.51 22.06 -18.29
N LEU A 191 7.01 21.43 -17.20
CA LEU A 191 7.23 21.88 -15.83
C LEU A 191 8.54 21.32 -15.28
N GLY A 192 9.34 22.19 -14.64
CA GLY A 192 10.64 21.86 -14.08
C GLY A 192 10.60 21.36 -12.64
N ALA A 193 11.79 21.17 -12.07
CA ALA A 193 11.96 20.93 -10.64
C ALA A 193 11.50 22.15 -9.83
N VAL A 194 10.95 21.90 -8.65
CA VAL A 194 10.53 22.95 -7.69
C VAL A 194 11.33 22.80 -6.41
N VAL A 195 11.99 23.89 -6.02
CA VAL A 195 12.73 24.01 -4.76
C VAL A 195 12.17 25.19 -3.99
N VAL A 196 11.77 24.95 -2.75
CA VAL A 196 11.22 25.99 -1.87
C VAL A 196 12.20 26.31 -0.74
N ASP A 197 12.21 27.58 -0.33
CA ASP A 197 12.95 28.00 0.86
C ASP A 197 12.06 27.86 2.09
N VAL A 198 12.50 27.05 3.04
CA VAL A 198 11.85 26.92 4.35
C VAL A 198 12.89 27.25 5.42
N LYS A 199 12.74 28.40 6.05
CA LYS A 199 13.66 28.86 7.12
C LYS A 199 15.14 28.89 6.67
N GLY A 200 15.40 29.29 5.42
CA GLY A 200 16.74 29.35 4.83
C GLY A 200 17.29 28.00 4.34
N ARG A 201 16.49 26.93 4.35
CA ARG A 201 16.86 25.61 3.80
C ARG A 201 16.11 25.35 2.50
N LYS A 202 16.82 24.86 1.50
CA LYS A 202 16.28 24.58 0.14
C LYS A 202 15.73 23.17 0.05
N VAL A 203 14.40 23.03 0.02
CA VAL A 203 13.68 21.75 -0.03
C VAL A 203 13.19 21.49 -1.46
N GLY A 204 13.67 20.42 -2.10
CA GLY A 204 13.24 19.94 -3.41
C GLY A 204 12.06 18.99 -3.30
N LEU A 205 11.00 19.21 -4.10
CA LEU A 205 9.79 18.40 -4.09
C LEU A 205 9.84 17.27 -5.13
N LEU A 206 9.41 16.07 -4.74
CA LEU A 206 9.21 14.90 -5.59
C LEU A 206 7.91 14.19 -5.20
N ILE A 207 7.32 13.45 -6.13
CA ILE A 207 6.12 12.63 -5.87
C ILE A 207 6.39 11.19 -6.26
N CYS A 208 6.42 10.30 -5.28
CA CYS A 208 6.37 8.83 -5.38
C CYS A 208 7.33 8.27 -6.45
N GLU A 209 6.80 7.92 -7.63
CA GLU A 209 7.56 7.32 -8.74
C GLU A 209 8.75 8.18 -9.18
N ASP A 210 8.69 9.50 -9.04
CA ASP A 210 9.81 10.40 -9.36
C ASP A 210 11.10 10.00 -8.65
N ALA A 211 11.01 9.53 -7.40
CA ALA A 211 12.16 9.13 -6.61
C ALA A 211 12.77 7.77 -7.03
N TRP A 212 12.07 6.99 -7.85
CA TRP A 212 12.58 5.73 -8.41
C TRP A 212 13.47 5.95 -9.64
N PHE A 213 13.40 7.13 -10.27
CA PHE A 213 14.18 7.52 -11.43
C PHE A 213 15.27 8.54 -11.08
N ASP A 214 16.35 8.57 -11.85
CA ASP A 214 17.51 9.42 -11.57
C ASP A 214 17.23 10.91 -11.83
N GLU A 215 16.53 11.20 -12.91
CA GLU A 215 16.40 12.54 -13.44
C GLU A 215 15.66 13.51 -12.51
N PRO A 216 14.49 13.20 -11.90
CA PRO A 216 13.77 14.16 -11.08
C PRO A 216 14.57 14.61 -9.85
N ALA A 217 15.27 13.69 -9.18
CA ALA A 217 16.11 14.01 -8.03
C ALA A 217 17.35 14.82 -8.43
N ALA A 218 17.98 14.47 -9.56
CA ALA A 218 19.11 15.22 -10.10
C ALA A 218 18.71 16.66 -10.52
N ALA A 219 17.53 16.83 -11.10
CA ALA A 219 16.98 18.13 -11.45
C ALA A 219 16.72 19.01 -10.21
N ALA A 220 16.17 18.43 -9.14
CA ALA A 220 15.98 19.13 -7.86
C ALA A 220 17.32 19.58 -7.26
N ARG A 221 18.35 18.71 -7.27
CA ARG A 221 19.71 19.07 -6.85
C ARG A 221 20.29 20.20 -7.69
N ALA A 222 20.18 20.12 -9.02
CA ALA A 222 20.66 21.17 -9.93
C ALA A 222 19.96 22.51 -9.72
N ALA A 223 18.69 22.50 -9.28
CA ALA A 223 17.94 23.68 -8.86
C ALA A 223 18.30 24.18 -7.47
N GLY A 224 19.29 23.58 -6.79
CA GLY A 224 19.83 24.03 -5.51
C GLY A 224 19.21 23.40 -4.28
N ALA A 225 18.49 22.28 -4.39
CA ALA A 225 17.97 21.57 -3.22
C ALA A 225 19.10 21.09 -2.30
N GLU A 226 18.89 21.21 -0.98
CA GLU A 226 19.73 20.69 0.10
C GLU A 226 19.11 19.44 0.75
N LEU A 227 17.79 19.27 0.59
CA LEU A 227 16.97 18.19 1.14
C LEU A 227 15.91 17.82 0.12
N LEU A 228 15.64 16.54 -0.09
CA LEU A 228 14.54 16.05 -0.92
C LEU A 228 13.32 15.72 -0.05
N CYS A 229 12.15 16.16 -0.49
CA CYS A 229 10.87 15.89 0.13
C CYS A 229 10.02 15.09 -0.86
N VAL A 230 9.76 13.81 -0.55
CA VAL A 230 9.02 12.87 -1.40
C VAL A 230 7.69 12.52 -0.73
N ILE A 231 6.58 12.86 -1.38
CA ILE A 231 5.24 12.46 -0.94
C ILE A 231 4.80 11.20 -1.68
N ASN A 232 4.13 10.26 -1.00
CA ASN A 232 3.89 8.92 -1.55
C ASN A 232 2.53 8.32 -1.19
N ALA A 233 2.04 7.44 -2.10
CA ALA A 233 0.89 6.57 -1.92
C ALA A 233 1.15 5.21 -2.59
N SER A 234 2.23 4.53 -2.23
CA SER A 234 2.63 3.23 -2.78
C SER A 234 1.95 2.09 -2.02
N PRO A 235 1.10 1.25 -2.65
CA PRO A 235 0.42 0.15 -1.97
C PRO A 235 1.36 -0.88 -1.37
N PHE A 236 0.97 -1.40 -0.22
CA PHE A 236 1.66 -2.47 0.49
C PHE A 236 1.70 -3.76 -0.32
N HIS A 237 2.80 -4.44 -0.27
CA HIS A 237 2.94 -5.88 -0.43
C HIS A 237 4.07 -6.38 0.47
N THR A 238 4.13 -7.67 0.70
CA THR A 238 5.20 -8.29 1.48
C THR A 238 6.57 -7.88 0.90
N ALA A 239 7.53 -7.50 1.75
CA ALA A 239 8.85 -6.95 1.44
C ALA A 239 8.89 -5.49 0.90
N LYS A 240 7.75 -4.78 0.71
CA LYS A 240 7.73 -3.44 0.12
C LYS A 240 8.46 -2.40 0.96
N VAL A 241 8.43 -2.49 2.29
CA VAL A 241 9.14 -1.56 3.18
C VAL A 241 10.64 -1.59 2.91
N ALA A 242 11.23 -2.79 2.91
CA ALA A 242 12.67 -2.94 2.65
C ALA A 242 13.06 -2.45 1.25
N GLU A 243 12.24 -2.75 0.24
CA GLU A 243 12.45 -2.29 -1.14
C GLU A 243 12.44 -0.76 -1.23
N ARG A 244 11.46 -0.09 -0.60
CA ARG A 244 11.37 1.39 -0.57
C ARG A 244 12.58 2.02 0.11
N GLU A 245 12.93 1.54 1.30
CA GLU A 245 14.07 2.06 2.05
C GLU A 245 15.38 1.88 1.29
N GLN A 246 15.61 0.70 0.73
CA GLN A 246 16.80 0.45 -0.10
C GLN A 246 16.85 1.38 -1.30
N ARG A 247 15.73 1.52 -2.03
CA ARG A 247 15.68 2.36 -3.24
C ARG A 247 15.90 3.83 -2.91
N MET A 248 15.31 4.33 -1.84
CA MET A 248 15.50 5.71 -1.40
C MET A 248 16.92 5.96 -0.86
N ALA A 249 17.52 4.97 -0.20
CA ALA A 249 18.92 5.04 0.19
C ALA A 249 19.86 5.10 -1.02
N GLU A 250 19.60 4.32 -2.07
CA GLU A 250 20.34 4.39 -3.35
C GLU A 250 20.17 5.78 -3.99
N ARG A 251 18.94 6.31 -4.00
CA ARG A 251 18.65 7.65 -4.52
C ARG A 251 19.38 8.75 -3.77
N ALA A 252 19.33 8.73 -2.44
CA ALA A 252 20.02 9.71 -1.59
C ALA A 252 21.54 9.72 -1.87
N ARG A 253 22.16 8.53 -1.96
CA ARG A 253 23.59 8.40 -2.32
C ARG A 253 23.90 8.93 -3.71
N ALA A 254 23.08 8.59 -4.70
CA ALA A 254 23.30 8.99 -6.09
C ALA A 254 23.31 10.51 -6.27
N VAL A 255 22.41 11.21 -5.57
CA VAL A 255 22.35 12.68 -5.65
C VAL A 255 23.14 13.39 -4.54
N GLY A 256 23.60 12.67 -3.50
CA GLY A 256 24.32 13.23 -2.36
C GLY A 256 23.46 14.17 -1.50
N LEU A 257 22.15 13.92 -1.40
CA LEU A 257 21.21 14.69 -0.60
C LEU A 257 20.44 13.78 0.35
N PRO A 258 20.15 14.21 1.59
CA PRO A 258 19.21 13.51 2.46
C PRO A 258 17.78 13.60 1.89
N LEU A 259 16.92 12.64 2.28
CA LEU A 259 15.60 12.49 1.72
C LEU A 259 14.56 12.18 2.80
N LEU A 260 13.42 12.85 2.72
CA LEU A 260 12.21 12.60 3.48
C LEU A 260 11.21 11.81 2.62
N TYR A 261 10.55 10.82 3.21
CA TYR A 261 9.54 10.00 2.55
C TYR A 261 8.25 9.98 3.38
N ALA A 262 7.26 10.78 3.01
CA ALA A 262 5.95 10.82 3.66
C ALA A 262 4.99 9.88 2.93
N HIS A 263 4.34 8.97 3.67
CA HIS A 263 3.56 7.89 3.08
C HIS A 263 2.15 7.80 3.66
N LEU A 264 1.17 7.39 2.81
CA LEU A 264 -0.19 7.09 3.24
C LEU A 264 -0.23 5.89 4.19
N VAL A 265 -1.26 5.86 5.04
CA VAL A 265 -1.65 4.68 5.83
C VAL A 265 -3.15 4.42 5.65
N GLY A 266 -3.56 3.15 5.78
CA GLY A 266 -4.96 2.75 5.72
C GLY A 266 -5.31 1.85 4.55
N GLY A 267 -6.56 1.39 4.49
CA GLY A 267 -7.10 0.55 3.41
C GLY A 267 -7.98 1.34 2.44
N GLN A 268 -7.89 1.01 1.16
CA GLN A 268 -8.74 1.55 0.10
C GLN A 268 -8.98 0.48 -0.96
N ASP A 269 -10.22 0.00 -1.03
CA ASP A 269 -10.62 -1.14 -1.89
C ASP A 269 -9.73 -2.37 -1.63
N GLU A 270 -9.02 -2.91 -2.63
CA GLU A 270 -8.06 -3.99 -2.46
C GLU A 270 -6.70 -3.58 -1.92
N MET A 271 -6.40 -2.28 -1.91
CA MET A 271 -5.09 -1.77 -1.52
C MET A 271 -5.01 -1.42 -0.04
N VAL A 272 -3.87 -1.72 0.55
CA VAL A 272 -3.50 -1.27 1.88
C VAL A 272 -2.24 -0.42 1.77
N PHE A 273 -2.19 0.68 2.49
CA PHE A 273 -1.02 1.54 2.64
C PHE A 273 -0.49 1.35 4.03
N ASP A 274 0.78 1.00 4.12
CA ASP A 274 1.40 0.55 5.36
C ASP A 274 2.05 1.66 6.17
N GLY A 275 2.00 2.91 5.71
CA GLY A 275 2.68 4.00 6.40
C GLY A 275 4.20 3.80 6.39
N ALA A 276 4.81 3.65 7.56
CA ALA A 276 6.26 3.56 7.69
C ALA A 276 6.97 4.74 7.00
N SER A 277 6.44 5.95 7.10
CA SER A 277 7.10 7.17 6.64
C SER A 277 8.51 7.25 7.24
N PHE A 278 9.51 7.63 6.45
CA PHE A 278 10.89 7.55 6.90
C PHE A 278 11.76 8.69 6.36
N ALA A 279 12.98 8.78 6.88
CA ALA A 279 14.01 9.71 6.42
C ALA A 279 15.35 9.00 6.30
N VAL A 280 16.12 9.31 5.25
CA VAL A 280 17.45 8.77 5.01
C VAL A 280 18.49 9.89 4.84
N GLN A 281 19.69 9.65 5.32
CA GLN A 281 20.85 10.54 5.15
C GLN A 281 21.32 10.57 3.69
N ALA A 282 22.17 11.53 3.35
CA ALA A 282 22.83 11.58 2.05
C ALA A 282 23.70 10.34 1.73
N ASP A 283 24.23 9.66 2.76
CA ASP A 283 24.95 8.40 2.64
C ASP A 283 24.04 7.17 2.54
N GLY A 284 22.71 7.36 2.59
CA GLY A 284 21.70 6.33 2.54
C GLY A 284 21.42 5.63 3.87
N THR A 285 22.00 6.09 4.99
CA THR A 285 21.65 5.53 6.31
C THR A 285 20.27 6.02 6.77
N LEU A 286 19.50 5.15 7.41
CA LEU A 286 18.19 5.49 7.93
C LEU A 286 18.31 6.46 9.12
N ALA A 287 17.59 7.57 9.07
CA ALA A 287 17.59 8.61 10.11
C ALA A 287 16.32 8.60 10.97
N ALA A 288 15.18 8.21 10.40
CA ALA A 288 13.89 8.11 11.10
C ALA A 288 12.98 7.12 10.39
N ARG A 289 12.05 6.50 11.13
CA ARG A 289 10.95 5.68 10.61
C ARG A 289 9.76 5.74 11.55
N ALA A 290 8.57 6.03 11.02
CA ALA A 290 7.30 5.93 11.73
C ALA A 290 6.82 4.47 11.86
N ALA A 291 5.83 4.23 12.72
CA ALA A 291 5.19 2.91 12.84
C ALA A 291 4.48 2.52 11.54
N MET A 292 4.33 1.21 11.31
CA MET A 292 3.52 0.66 10.23
C MET A 292 2.05 0.58 10.64
N PHE A 293 1.15 0.74 9.67
CA PHE A 293 -0.31 0.54 9.78
C PHE A 293 -1.04 1.43 10.80
N GLU A 294 -0.39 2.49 11.28
CA GLU A 294 -0.94 3.45 12.24
C GLU A 294 -0.82 4.88 11.71
N GLU A 295 -1.77 5.76 12.07
CA GLU A 295 -1.61 7.19 11.83
C GLU A 295 -0.51 7.74 12.74
N ALA A 296 0.33 8.62 12.21
CA ALA A 296 1.46 9.20 12.94
C ALA A 296 1.81 10.61 12.45
N LEU A 297 2.37 11.40 13.35
CA LEU A 297 3.06 12.65 13.02
C LEU A 297 4.53 12.48 13.43
N ALA A 298 5.35 11.97 12.51
CA ALA A 298 6.75 11.68 12.79
C ALA A 298 7.60 12.95 12.68
N ILE A 299 8.25 13.32 13.79
CA ILE A 299 9.11 14.50 13.85
C ILE A 299 10.53 14.14 13.43
N VAL A 300 11.09 14.93 12.53
CA VAL A 300 12.46 14.83 12.02
C VAL A 300 13.10 16.23 12.08
N GLU A 301 14.33 16.31 12.52
CA GLU A 301 15.09 17.56 12.52
C GLU A 301 16.18 17.50 11.44
N PHE A 302 16.34 18.61 10.70
CA PHE A 302 17.40 18.78 9.71
C PHE A 302 18.32 19.91 10.14
N ASP A 303 19.54 19.54 10.50
CA ASP A 303 20.58 20.49 10.92
C ASP A 303 21.94 20.12 10.30
N ALA A 304 22.66 21.14 9.88
CA ALA A 304 24.00 21.00 9.29
C ALA A 304 24.10 19.90 8.20
N GLY A 305 23.04 19.74 7.37
CA GLY A 305 23.00 18.74 6.30
C GLY A 305 22.67 17.33 6.76
N ARG A 306 22.29 17.11 8.02
CA ARG A 306 21.95 15.81 8.61
C ARG A 306 20.53 15.76 9.13
N LEU A 307 19.88 14.61 8.97
CA LEU A 307 18.57 14.32 9.53
C LEU A 307 18.70 13.55 10.85
N SER A 308 17.80 13.81 11.80
CA SER A 308 17.68 13.05 13.04
C SER A 308 16.22 12.84 13.41
N GLY A 309 15.90 11.67 13.96
CA GLY A 309 14.55 11.32 14.38
C GLY A 309 14.48 9.95 15.05
N SER A 310 13.28 9.52 15.41
CA SER A 310 13.05 8.19 15.99
C SER A 310 12.93 7.13 14.89
N VAL A 311 13.54 5.96 15.12
CA VAL A 311 13.46 4.80 14.22
C VAL A 311 12.63 3.71 14.89
N VAL A 312 11.37 3.54 14.46
CA VAL A 312 10.52 2.44 14.91
C VAL A 312 10.93 1.15 14.18
N ALA A 313 11.00 0.04 14.90
CA ALA A 313 11.34 -1.26 14.31
C ALA A 313 10.25 -1.74 13.34
N VAL A 314 10.66 -2.40 12.25
CA VAL A 314 9.72 -3.07 11.35
C VAL A 314 9.24 -4.35 12.04
N PRO A 315 7.92 -4.61 12.12
CA PRO A 315 7.39 -5.85 12.68
C PRO A 315 7.82 -7.09 11.88
N GLU A 316 7.73 -8.27 12.48
CA GLU A 316 7.98 -9.53 11.79
C GLU A 316 6.97 -9.77 10.65
N PHE A 317 7.28 -10.67 9.74
CA PHE A 317 6.52 -10.90 8.51
C PHE A 317 5.03 -11.20 8.76
N GLU A 318 4.72 -12.12 9.68
CA GLU A 318 3.35 -12.49 10.00
C GLU A 318 2.56 -11.32 10.62
N ALA A 319 3.22 -10.52 11.44
CA ALA A 319 2.62 -9.32 12.03
C ALA A 319 2.27 -8.28 10.94
N GLN A 320 3.16 -8.07 9.96
CA GLN A 320 2.89 -7.15 8.85
C GLN A 320 1.68 -7.61 8.03
N VAL A 321 1.62 -8.89 7.67
CA VAL A 321 0.49 -9.44 6.91
C VAL A 321 -0.80 -9.37 7.71
N TRP A 322 -0.76 -9.74 8.99
CA TRP A 322 -1.92 -9.65 9.88
C TRP A 322 -2.47 -8.23 9.97
N GLN A 323 -1.62 -7.26 10.24
CA GLN A 323 -2.02 -5.85 10.33
C GLN A 323 -2.57 -5.33 8.99
N ALA A 324 -1.99 -5.71 7.86
CA ALA A 324 -2.53 -5.36 6.55
C ALA A 324 -3.95 -5.89 6.34
N LEU A 325 -4.23 -7.14 6.75
CA LEU A 325 -5.55 -7.74 6.65
C LEU A 325 -6.55 -7.06 7.61
N VAL A 326 -6.14 -6.78 8.84
CA VAL A 326 -6.96 -6.06 9.85
C VAL A 326 -7.30 -4.65 9.36
N VAL A 327 -6.32 -3.88 8.89
CA VAL A 327 -6.54 -2.52 8.35
C VAL A 327 -7.43 -2.55 7.12
N GLY A 328 -7.22 -3.51 6.20
CA GLY A 328 -8.04 -3.68 5.01
C GLY A 328 -9.51 -3.92 5.35
N VAL A 329 -9.81 -4.84 6.28
CA VAL A 329 -11.19 -5.11 6.74
C VAL A 329 -11.78 -3.89 7.45
N ARG A 330 -11.07 -3.33 8.42
CA ARG A 330 -11.54 -2.18 9.21
C ARG A 330 -11.92 -1.01 8.32
N ASP A 331 -11.04 -0.64 7.41
CA ASP A 331 -11.20 0.54 6.58
C ASP A 331 -12.23 0.30 5.46
N TYR A 332 -12.25 -0.89 4.85
CA TYR A 332 -13.28 -1.20 3.84
C TYR A 332 -14.69 -1.11 4.41
N LEU A 333 -14.94 -1.70 5.59
CA LEU A 333 -16.25 -1.61 6.23
C LEU A 333 -16.54 -0.20 6.76
N GLY A 334 -15.58 0.41 7.43
CA GLY A 334 -15.76 1.73 8.05
C GLY A 334 -15.97 2.84 7.02
N LYS A 335 -15.17 2.90 5.96
CA LYS A 335 -15.30 3.92 4.89
C LYS A 335 -16.59 3.76 4.08
N ASN A 336 -17.12 2.55 3.95
CA ASN A 336 -18.40 2.28 3.27
C ASN A 336 -19.62 2.35 4.22
N GLY A 337 -19.42 2.52 5.53
CA GLY A 337 -20.51 2.66 6.51
C GLY A 337 -21.25 1.35 6.81
N PHE A 338 -20.64 0.17 6.61
CA PHE A 338 -21.24 -1.10 7.01
C PHE A 338 -21.31 -1.23 8.53
N PRO A 339 -22.45 -1.63 9.11
CA PRO A 339 -22.60 -1.74 10.56
C PRO A 339 -21.83 -2.91 11.17
N GLY A 340 -21.44 -3.89 10.37
CA GLY A 340 -20.70 -5.07 10.81
C GLY A 340 -20.51 -6.10 9.71
N ALA A 341 -20.00 -7.27 10.08
CA ALA A 341 -19.67 -8.37 9.19
C ALA A 341 -20.47 -9.65 9.50
N LEU A 342 -20.77 -10.43 8.43
CA LEU A 342 -21.30 -11.78 8.47
C LEU A 342 -20.27 -12.76 7.92
N ILE A 343 -20.06 -13.90 8.58
CA ILE A 343 -19.11 -14.93 8.14
C ILE A 343 -19.79 -16.29 8.23
N GLY A 344 -19.70 -17.07 7.15
CA GLY A 344 -20.01 -18.48 7.17
C GLY A 344 -18.88 -19.24 7.90
N LEU A 345 -19.12 -19.67 9.12
CA LEU A 345 -18.13 -20.38 9.93
C LEU A 345 -18.32 -21.89 9.76
N SER A 346 -17.43 -22.52 8.99
CA SER A 346 -17.51 -23.95 8.65
C SER A 346 -16.79 -24.87 9.65
N GLY A 347 -16.03 -24.32 10.61
CA GLY A 347 -15.08 -25.08 11.42
C GLY A 347 -13.77 -25.43 10.70
N GLY A 348 -13.57 -24.94 9.47
CA GLY A 348 -12.31 -25.04 8.73
C GLY A 348 -11.41 -23.84 8.96
N ILE A 349 -10.10 -24.01 8.65
CA ILE A 349 -9.03 -23.04 8.95
C ILE A 349 -9.24 -21.67 8.29
N ASP A 350 -9.75 -21.61 7.05
CA ASP A 350 -9.93 -20.36 6.32
C ASP A 350 -11.02 -19.48 6.95
N SER A 351 -12.18 -20.09 7.26
CA SER A 351 -13.26 -19.38 7.95
C SER A 351 -12.88 -18.94 9.36
N ALA A 352 -12.09 -19.77 10.06
CA ALA A 352 -11.54 -19.43 11.37
C ALA A 352 -10.59 -18.24 11.29
N LEU A 353 -9.65 -18.25 10.34
CA LEU A 353 -8.72 -17.14 10.14
C LEU A 353 -9.46 -15.82 9.83
N VAL A 354 -10.44 -15.86 8.91
CA VAL A 354 -11.25 -14.69 8.54
C VAL A 354 -12.04 -14.17 9.74
N LEU A 355 -12.60 -15.06 10.58
CA LEU A 355 -13.31 -14.67 11.78
C LEU A 355 -12.38 -13.95 12.77
N ALA A 356 -11.18 -14.49 13.00
CA ALA A 356 -10.20 -13.87 13.89
C ALA A 356 -9.75 -12.49 13.40
N ILE A 357 -9.47 -12.34 12.10
CA ILE A 357 -9.12 -11.05 11.49
C ILE A 357 -10.27 -10.06 11.61
N ALA A 358 -11.52 -10.48 11.36
CA ALA A 358 -12.68 -9.62 11.45
C ALA A 358 -12.92 -9.12 12.88
N VAL A 359 -12.71 -9.96 13.89
CA VAL A 359 -12.83 -9.56 15.30
C VAL A 359 -11.72 -8.58 15.70
N ASP A 360 -10.48 -8.83 15.30
CA ASP A 360 -9.37 -7.89 15.55
C ASP A 360 -9.58 -6.54 14.82
N ALA A 361 -10.28 -6.54 13.66
CA ALA A 361 -10.56 -5.33 12.90
C ALA A 361 -11.74 -4.51 13.43
N LEU A 362 -12.81 -5.15 13.88
CA LEU A 362 -14.11 -4.52 14.11
C LEU A 362 -14.59 -4.59 15.57
N GLY A 363 -14.05 -5.52 16.36
CA GLY A 363 -14.61 -5.93 17.64
C GLY A 363 -15.66 -7.03 17.51
N ALA A 364 -15.79 -7.87 18.54
CA ALA A 364 -16.68 -9.03 18.56
C ALA A 364 -18.16 -8.67 18.38
N ASP A 365 -18.58 -7.52 18.89
CA ASP A 365 -19.95 -6.99 18.83
C ASP A 365 -20.45 -6.69 17.41
N LYS A 366 -19.54 -6.47 16.46
CA LYS A 366 -19.85 -6.18 15.06
C LYS A 366 -19.68 -7.38 14.13
N VAL A 367 -19.35 -8.56 14.68
CA VAL A 367 -19.11 -9.76 13.88
C VAL A 367 -20.13 -10.83 14.25
N ARG A 368 -20.76 -11.41 13.22
CA ARG A 368 -21.72 -12.50 13.35
C ARG A 368 -21.24 -13.73 12.58
N ALA A 369 -21.07 -14.84 13.26
CA ALA A 369 -20.72 -16.13 12.69
C ALA A 369 -21.98 -16.98 12.47
N VAL A 370 -22.08 -17.63 11.31
CA VAL A 370 -23.22 -18.48 10.96
C VAL A 370 -22.70 -19.85 10.54
N MET A 371 -23.00 -20.89 11.31
CA MET A 371 -22.77 -22.29 10.94
C MET A 371 -23.96 -22.79 10.12
N MET A 372 -23.70 -23.41 8.98
CA MET A 372 -24.75 -23.89 8.04
C MET A 372 -24.52 -25.38 7.71
N PRO A 373 -24.85 -26.29 8.64
CA PRO A 373 -24.57 -27.69 8.47
C PRO A 373 -25.40 -28.34 7.36
N SER A 374 -24.77 -29.27 6.64
CA SER A 374 -25.36 -30.18 5.65
C SER A 374 -25.37 -31.61 6.19
N PRO A 375 -25.93 -32.58 5.48
CA PRO A 375 -25.85 -34.00 5.87
C PRO A 375 -24.41 -34.54 5.93
N TYR A 376 -23.45 -33.84 5.31
CA TYR A 376 -22.04 -34.26 5.21
C TYR A 376 -21.13 -33.49 6.17
N THR A 377 -21.68 -32.54 6.93
CA THR A 377 -20.89 -31.77 7.92
C THR A 377 -20.50 -32.68 9.08
N ALA A 378 -19.21 -32.81 9.32
CA ALA A 378 -18.70 -33.62 10.43
C ALA A 378 -19.02 -32.96 11.78
N ASP A 379 -19.38 -33.76 12.80
CA ASP A 379 -19.68 -33.29 14.16
C ASP A 379 -18.53 -32.45 14.73
N ILE A 380 -17.32 -32.82 14.41
CA ILE A 380 -16.11 -32.12 14.85
C ILE A 380 -16.06 -30.66 14.33
N SER A 381 -16.49 -30.40 13.09
CA SER A 381 -16.54 -29.07 12.48
C SER A 381 -17.53 -28.16 13.20
N TRP A 382 -18.63 -28.74 13.65
CA TRP A 382 -19.65 -28.05 14.43
C TRP A 382 -19.16 -27.66 15.83
N ILE A 383 -18.50 -28.64 16.51
CA ILE A 383 -17.91 -28.41 17.83
C ILE A 383 -16.85 -27.29 17.75
N ASP A 384 -15.96 -27.36 16.77
CA ASP A 384 -14.87 -26.40 16.60
C ASP A 384 -15.36 -25.00 16.24
N ALA A 385 -16.40 -24.89 15.41
CA ALA A 385 -17.00 -23.60 15.06
C ALA A 385 -17.63 -22.93 16.29
N ARG A 386 -18.33 -23.70 17.13
CA ARG A 386 -18.93 -23.19 18.38
C ARG A 386 -17.88 -22.78 19.38
N ASP A 387 -16.88 -23.62 19.65
CA ASP A 387 -15.77 -23.34 20.57
C ASP A 387 -15.03 -22.05 20.16
N MET A 388 -14.73 -21.87 18.87
CA MET A 388 -14.08 -20.66 18.38
C MET A 388 -14.96 -19.41 18.55
N ALA A 389 -16.24 -19.49 18.26
CA ALA A 389 -17.17 -18.38 18.43
C ALA A 389 -17.30 -17.96 19.91
N GLU A 390 -17.31 -18.93 20.84
CA GLU A 390 -17.32 -18.71 22.28
C GLU A 390 -16.02 -18.04 22.75
N ARG A 391 -14.87 -18.52 22.31
CA ARG A 391 -13.54 -17.94 22.63
C ARG A 391 -13.42 -16.49 22.20
N LEU A 392 -13.99 -16.14 21.04
CA LEU A 392 -13.98 -14.78 20.47
C LEU A 392 -15.11 -13.90 21.00
N GLY A 393 -16.13 -14.47 21.68
CA GLY A 393 -17.28 -13.74 22.19
C GLY A 393 -18.19 -13.15 21.11
N VAL A 394 -18.21 -13.75 19.91
CA VAL A 394 -19.04 -13.29 18.78
C VAL A 394 -20.43 -13.90 18.81
N ARG A 395 -21.39 -13.19 18.21
CA ARG A 395 -22.70 -13.79 17.95
C ARG A 395 -22.57 -15.00 17.04
N TYR A 396 -23.10 -16.16 17.46
CA TYR A 396 -23.09 -17.41 16.73
C TYR A 396 -24.50 -17.91 16.51
N ASP A 397 -24.84 -18.26 15.27
CA ASP A 397 -26.13 -18.83 14.87
C ASP A 397 -25.91 -20.13 14.07
N GLU A 398 -26.82 -21.09 14.23
CA GLU A 398 -26.83 -22.34 13.48
C GLU A 398 -28.07 -22.40 12.58
N MET A 399 -27.85 -22.64 11.28
CA MET A 399 -28.90 -22.68 10.25
C MET A 399 -28.70 -23.87 9.32
N SER A 400 -29.36 -24.99 9.59
CA SER A 400 -29.25 -26.19 8.75
C SER A 400 -29.72 -25.90 7.32
N ILE A 401 -28.93 -26.34 6.33
CA ILE A 401 -29.33 -26.27 4.90
C ILE A 401 -30.13 -27.50 4.43
N VAL A 402 -30.28 -28.52 5.27
CA VAL A 402 -30.92 -29.80 4.88
C VAL A 402 -32.29 -29.61 4.25
N PRO A 403 -33.24 -28.85 4.83
CA PRO A 403 -34.57 -28.71 4.22
C PRO A 403 -34.54 -28.09 2.83
N MET A 404 -33.65 -27.13 2.60
CA MET A 404 -33.50 -26.49 1.28
C MET A 404 -32.80 -27.42 0.29
N PHE A 405 -31.77 -28.15 0.73
CA PHE A 405 -31.07 -29.13 -0.08
C PHE A 405 -32.02 -30.24 -0.57
N ASP A 406 -32.86 -30.77 0.33
CA ASP A 406 -33.87 -31.78 0.00
C ASP A 406 -34.91 -31.24 -1.00
N ALA A 407 -35.37 -30.00 -0.83
CA ALA A 407 -36.29 -29.36 -1.77
C ALA A 407 -35.70 -29.20 -3.17
N PHE A 408 -34.40 -28.78 -3.27
CA PHE A 408 -33.70 -28.70 -4.56
C PHE A 408 -33.60 -30.09 -5.21
N ASN A 409 -33.17 -31.11 -4.46
CA ASN A 409 -33.06 -32.48 -4.98
C ASN A 409 -34.41 -33.04 -5.45
N ALA A 410 -35.47 -32.83 -4.69
CA ALA A 410 -36.82 -33.25 -5.08
C ALA A 410 -37.29 -32.53 -6.36
N THR A 411 -37.02 -31.25 -6.50
CA THR A 411 -37.37 -30.46 -7.69
C THR A 411 -36.62 -30.93 -8.94
N LEU A 412 -35.35 -31.29 -8.80
CA LEU A 412 -34.49 -31.70 -9.92
C LEU A 412 -34.50 -33.19 -10.20
N ALA A 413 -35.16 -34.01 -9.36
CA ALA A 413 -35.14 -35.47 -9.46
C ALA A 413 -35.60 -36.01 -10.83
N GLY A 414 -36.54 -35.34 -11.50
CA GLY A 414 -37.00 -35.70 -12.83
C GLY A 414 -35.94 -35.52 -13.90
N GLU A 415 -35.24 -34.37 -13.86
CA GLU A 415 -34.19 -34.00 -14.82
C GLU A 415 -32.90 -34.81 -14.60
N PHE A 416 -32.60 -35.18 -13.36
CA PHE A 416 -31.37 -35.91 -13.00
C PHE A 416 -31.56 -37.43 -12.98
N LYS A 417 -32.73 -37.92 -13.41
CA LYS A 417 -33.05 -39.35 -13.37
C LYS A 417 -32.03 -40.18 -14.17
N GLY A 418 -31.34 -41.08 -13.47
CA GLY A 418 -30.33 -41.98 -14.06
C GLY A 418 -28.94 -41.38 -14.23
N LEU A 419 -28.73 -40.14 -13.81
CA LEU A 419 -27.38 -39.52 -13.74
C LEU A 419 -26.72 -39.83 -12.38
N PRO A 420 -25.39 -40.01 -12.33
CA PRO A 420 -24.66 -40.16 -11.07
C PRO A 420 -24.59 -38.84 -10.31
N LEU A 421 -24.43 -38.91 -8.99
CA LEU A 421 -24.08 -37.75 -8.17
C LEU A 421 -22.69 -37.25 -8.56
N ASP A 422 -22.53 -35.93 -8.67
CA ASP A 422 -21.27 -35.27 -9.01
C ASP A 422 -21.13 -33.91 -8.31
N ALA A 423 -20.26 -33.04 -8.85
CA ALA A 423 -20.08 -31.68 -8.34
C ALA A 423 -21.36 -30.80 -8.38
N THR A 424 -22.44 -31.25 -9.02
CA THR A 424 -23.72 -30.52 -9.09
C THR A 424 -24.35 -30.41 -7.72
N GLU A 425 -24.46 -31.54 -6.99
CA GLU A 425 -25.03 -31.58 -5.66
C GLU A 425 -24.15 -30.90 -4.62
N GLU A 426 -22.79 -31.00 -4.77
CA GLU A 426 -21.84 -30.26 -3.97
C GLU A 426 -22.05 -28.74 -4.13
N ASN A 427 -22.16 -28.28 -5.37
CA ASN A 427 -22.37 -26.88 -5.71
C ASN A 427 -23.75 -26.33 -5.26
N ILE A 428 -24.81 -27.17 -5.23
CA ILE A 428 -26.11 -26.78 -4.69
C ILE A 428 -25.99 -26.42 -3.22
N GLN A 429 -25.27 -27.21 -2.39
CA GLN A 429 -25.04 -26.91 -0.99
C GLN A 429 -24.33 -25.57 -0.79
N ALA A 430 -23.25 -25.33 -1.54
CA ALA A 430 -22.52 -24.08 -1.48
C ALA A 430 -23.39 -22.86 -1.84
N ARG A 431 -24.25 -22.99 -2.88
CA ARG A 431 -25.17 -21.91 -3.30
C ARG A 431 -26.27 -21.65 -2.29
N ILE A 432 -26.83 -22.69 -1.64
CA ILE A 432 -27.79 -22.51 -0.55
C ILE A 432 -27.18 -21.71 0.59
N ARG A 433 -25.94 -22.04 1.01
CA ARG A 433 -25.20 -21.29 2.04
C ARG A 433 -24.98 -19.83 1.63
N GLY A 434 -24.54 -19.60 0.39
CA GLY A 434 -24.37 -18.25 -0.15
C GLY A 434 -25.67 -17.44 -0.13
N THR A 435 -26.80 -18.06 -0.54
CA THR A 435 -28.12 -17.42 -0.54
C THR A 435 -28.56 -17.04 0.88
N LEU A 436 -28.38 -17.92 1.86
CA LEU A 436 -28.71 -17.63 3.27
C LEU A 436 -27.91 -16.47 3.82
N LEU A 437 -26.58 -16.45 3.61
CA LEU A 437 -25.72 -15.36 4.04
C LEU A 437 -26.12 -14.04 3.39
N MET A 438 -26.40 -14.03 2.09
CA MET A 438 -26.84 -12.82 1.39
C MET A 438 -28.22 -12.34 1.85
N ALA A 439 -29.14 -13.24 2.19
CA ALA A 439 -30.43 -12.88 2.77
C ALA A 439 -30.26 -12.20 4.14
N LEU A 440 -29.37 -12.73 5.00
CA LEU A 440 -29.03 -12.10 6.28
C LEU A 440 -28.35 -10.74 6.07
N SER A 441 -27.43 -10.64 5.12
CA SER A 441 -26.75 -9.40 4.75
C SER A 441 -27.77 -8.31 4.38
N ASN A 442 -28.67 -8.62 3.47
CA ASN A 442 -29.71 -7.69 3.03
C ASN A 442 -30.66 -7.27 4.15
N LYS A 443 -30.97 -8.18 5.08
CA LYS A 443 -31.90 -7.89 6.18
C LYS A 443 -31.27 -7.04 7.28
N PHE A 444 -30.00 -7.24 7.58
CA PHE A 444 -29.31 -6.61 8.70
C PHE A 444 -28.31 -5.52 8.29
N GLY A 445 -28.03 -5.36 7.01
CA GLY A 445 -27.08 -4.36 6.49
C GLY A 445 -25.60 -4.73 6.63
N SER A 446 -25.26 -5.83 7.34
CA SER A 446 -23.89 -6.28 7.51
C SER A 446 -23.36 -6.94 6.25
N ILE A 447 -22.10 -6.68 5.90
CA ILE A 447 -21.47 -7.26 4.70
C ILE A 447 -21.05 -8.71 4.95
N VAL A 448 -21.17 -9.58 3.94
CA VAL A 448 -20.62 -10.94 3.99
C VAL A 448 -19.14 -10.90 3.64
N LEU A 449 -18.29 -11.41 4.54
CA LEU A 449 -16.88 -11.67 4.29
C LEU A 449 -16.69 -13.09 3.76
N THR A 450 -16.08 -13.21 2.57
CA THR A 450 -15.79 -14.53 2.00
C THR A 450 -14.46 -15.06 2.52
N THR A 451 -14.33 -16.39 2.53
CA THR A 451 -13.22 -17.10 3.17
C THR A 451 -12.29 -17.81 2.17
N GLY A 452 -12.51 -17.61 0.86
CA GLY A 452 -11.66 -18.20 -0.17
C GLY A 452 -10.25 -17.59 -0.16
N ASN A 453 -9.23 -18.44 -0.14
CA ASN A 453 -7.82 -18.08 -0.15
C ASN A 453 -7.21 -18.02 -1.56
N LYS A 454 -5.95 -17.55 -1.70
CA LYS A 454 -5.26 -17.41 -2.99
C LYS A 454 -5.14 -18.72 -3.75
N SER A 455 -4.85 -19.82 -3.07
CA SER A 455 -4.63 -21.14 -3.67
C SER A 455 -5.92 -21.69 -4.27
N GLU A 456 -7.04 -21.57 -3.57
CA GLU A 456 -8.38 -21.93 -4.05
C GLU A 456 -8.82 -21.03 -5.21
N MET A 457 -8.62 -19.73 -5.10
CA MET A 457 -8.93 -18.78 -6.17
C MET A 457 -8.11 -19.02 -7.44
N ALA A 458 -6.85 -19.41 -7.28
CA ALA A 458 -5.97 -19.73 -8.41
C ALA A 458 -6.46 -20.95 -9.17
N THR A 459 -6.73 -22.04 -8.47
CA THR A 459 -7.11 -23.33 -9.05
C THR A 459 -8.60 -23.43 -9.39
N GLY A 460 -9.42 -22.44 -8.91
CA GLY A 460 -10.87 -22.45 -9.07
C GLY A 460 -11.57 -23.48 -8.19
N TYR A 461 -10.92 -23.90 -7.11
CA TYR A 461 -11.51 -24.74 -6.06
C TYR A 461 -12.49 -23.91 -5.21
N CYS A 462 -13.50 -23.41 -5.87
CA CYS A 462 -14.55 -22.54 -5.33
C CYS A 462 -15.82 -22.63 -6.21
N THR A 463 -16.95 -22.33 -5.64
CA THR A 463 -18.27 -22.40 -6.31
C THR A 463 -18.80 -21.00 -6.60
N LEU A 464 -19.03 -20.70 -7.90
CA LEU A 464 -19.72 -19.47 -8.30
C LEU A 464 -21.08 -19.37 -7.64
N TYR A 465 -21.35 -18.18 -7.06
CA TYR A 465 -22.59 -17.89 -6.33
C TYR A 465 -22.81 -18.75 -5.08
N GLY A 466 -21.79 -19.48 -4.65
CA GLY A 466 -21.76 -20.28 -3.44
C GLY A 466 -20.83 -19.66 -2.37
N ASP A 467 -19.70 -20.28 -2.11
CA ASP A 467 -18.65 -19.81 -1.19
C ASP A 467 -17.98 -18.50 -1.63
N MET A 468 -18.08 -18.15 -2.92
CA MET A 468 -17.66 -16.84 -3.45
C MET A 468 -18.71 -15.74 -3.24
N ALA A 469 -19.90 -16.04 -2.73
CA ALA A 469 -20.95 -15.05 -2.52
C ALA A 469 -20.65 -14.19 -1.30
N GLY A 470 -20.37 -12.90 -1.53
CA GLY A 470 -20.07 -11.93 -0.48
C GLY A 470 -19.65 -10.59 -1.04
N GLY A 471 -19.38 -9.64 -0.17
CA GLY A 471 -19.00 -8.28 -0.55
C GLY A 471 -17.52 -7.97 -0.43
N PHE A 472 -16.76 -8.77 0.36
CA PHE A 472 -15.34 -8.56 0.54
C PHE A 472 -14.59 -9.87 0.83
N ALA A 473 -13.48 -10.10 0.15
CA ALA A 473 -12.70 -11.34 0.23
C ALA A 473 -11.40 -11.12 1.01
N VAL A 474 -11.43 -11.39 2.31
CA VAL A 474 -10.39 -11.01 3.27
C VAL A 474 -9.03 -11.64 2.93
N ILE A 475 -9.00 -12.95 2.65
CA ILE A 475 -7.78 -13.73 2.43
C ILE A 475 -7.57 -14.13 0.96
N LYS A 476 -8.19 -13.40 0.02
CA LYS A 476 -8.14 -13.67 -1.44
C LYS A 476 -6.71 -13.75 -1.99
N ASP A 477 -5.77 -13.04 -1.39
CA ASP A 477 -4.37 -12.99 -1.80
C ASP A 477 -3.42 -13.66 -0.78
N VAL A 478 -3.97 -14.44 0.16
CA VAL A 478 -3.22 -15.23 1.15
C VAL A 478 -3.14 -16.69 0.69
N ALA A 479 -1.95 -17.19 0.39
CA ALA A 479 -1.73 -18.60 0.04
C ALA A 479 -2.08 -19.53 1.21
N LYS A 480 -2.53 -20.75 0.94
CA LYS A 480 -2.99 -21.71 1.98
C LYS A 480 -1.92 -22.00 3.03
N THR A 481 -0.68 -22.14 2.62
CA THR A 481 0.44 -22.34 3.55
C THR A 481 0.62 -21.15 4.50
N LEU A 482 0.39 -19.93 4.01
CA LEU A 482 0.43 -18.72 4.84
C LEU A 482 -0.79 -18.61 5.76
N VAL A 483 -1.98 -19.12 5.36
CA VAL A 483 -3.17 -19.22 6.22
C VAL A 483 -2.82 -19.98 7.51
N PHE A 484 -2.19 -21.15 7.38
CA PHE A 484 -1.76 -21.95 8.54
C PHE A 484 -0.70 -21.23 9.40
N ARG A 485 0.25 -20.55 8.78
CA ARG A 485 1.28 -19.78 9.49
C ARG A 485 0.66 -18.65 10.31
N LEU A 486 -0.26 -17.87 9.70
CA LEU A 486 -0.95 -16.76 10.37
C LEU A 486 -1.82 -17.25 11.54
N ALA A 487 -2.51 -18.39 11.39
CA ALA A 487 -3.31 -18.96 12.46
C ALA A 487 -2.45 -19.36 13.69
N ARG A 488 -1.31 -20.03 13.44
CA ARG A 488 -0.35 -20.37 14.51
C ARG A 488 0.27 -19.13 15.14
N TRP A 489 0.67 -18.17 14.30
CA TRP A 489 1.24 -16.90 14.76
C TRP A 489 0.25 -16.17 15.66
N ARG A 490 -1.02 -16.03 15.24
CA ARG A 490 -2.04 -15.33 16.03
C ARG A 490 -2.28 -15.98 17.39
N ASN A 491 -2.32 -17.30 17.47
CA ASN A 491 -2.43 -18.01 18.73
C ASN A 491 -1.19 -17.82 19.64
N ALA A 492 -0.02 -17.61 19.06
CA ALA A 492 1.21 -17.34 19.81
C ALA A 492 1.28 -15.90 20.35
N GLN A 493 0.42 -14.98 19.90
CA GLN A 493 0.41 -13.59 20.37
C GLN A 493 -0.40 -13.36 21.66
N GLY A 494 -0.85 -14.40 22.34
CA GLY A 494 -1.61 -14.29 23.59
C GLY A 494 -2.52 -15.49 23.84
N ALA A 495 -3.84 -15.26 23.92
CA ALA A 495 -4.79 -16.36 24.07
C ALA A 495 -4.91 -17.17 22.77
N GLU A 496 -5.01 -18.48 22.93
CA GLU A 496 -5.36 -19.40 21.84
C GLU A 496 -6.83 -19.19 21.44
N ILE A 497 -7.05 -18.42 20.38
CA ILE A 497 -8.40 -18.07 19.87
C ILE A 497 -8.90 -19.03 18.79
N ILE A 498 -7.98 -19.61 18.01
CA ILE A 498 -8.29 -20.62 16.99
C ILE A 498 -8.00 -21.98 17.61
N PRO A 499 -9.01 -22.85 17.81
CA PRO A 499 -8.78 -24.20 18.35
C PRO A 499 -7.68 -24.95 17.59
N ASP A 500 -6.71 -25.54 18.28
CA ASP A 500 -5.56 -26.22 17.66
C ASP A 500 -5.99 -27.31 16.67
N ARG A 501 -7.12 -27.97 16.93
CA ARG A 501 -7.67 -28.99 16.05
C ARG A 501 -8.08 -28.43 14.68
N ILE A 502 -8.52 -27.18 14.60
CA ILE A 502 -8.80 -26.50 13.31
C ILE A 502 -7.50 -26.33 12.51
N ILE A 503 -6.39 -26.06 13.20
CA ILE A 503 -5.07 -25.84 12.57
C ILE A 503 -4.42 -27.15 12.13
N THR A 504 -4.65 -28.23 12.87
CA THR A 504 -3.96 -29.51 12.66
C THR A 504 -4.72 -30.48 11.75
N ARG A 505 -6.03 -30.32 11.63
CA ARG A 505 -6.87 -31.15 10.78
C ARG A 505 -6.60 -30.90 9.29
N PRO A 506 -6.55 -31.95 8.44
CA PRO A 506 -6.48 -31.79 7.00
C PRO A 506 -7.65 -30.97 6.44
N PRO A 507 -7.41 -30.05 5.50
CA PRO A 507 -8.47 -29.25 4.87
C PRO A 507 -9.47 -30.12 4.09
N SER A 508 -10.77 -29.78 4.21
CA SER A 508 -11.86 -30.43 3.49
C SER A 508 -13.02 -29.46 3.29
N ALA A 509 -13.64 -29.52 2.13
CA ALA A 509 -14.87 -28.75 1.83
C ALA A 509 -16.13 -29.36 2.46
N GLU A 510 -16.10 -30.62 2.94
CA GLU A 510 -17.21 -31.35 3.57
C GLU A 510 -18.54 -31.32 2.75
N LEU A 511 -18.45 -31.46 1.43
CA LEU A 511 -19.59 -31.47 0.51
C LEU A 511 -20.00 -32.89 0.11
N ARG A 512 -19.17 -33.89 0.39
CA ARG A 512 -19.38 -35.32 0.20
C ARG A 512 -18.66 -36.13 1.29
N PRO A 513 -18.99 -37.42 1.48
CA PRO A 513 -18.31 -38.27 2.47
C PRO A 513 -16.82 -38.35 2.24
N ASP A 514 -16.02 -38.31 3.33
CA ASP A 514 -14.56 -38.50 3.36
C ASP A 514 -13.74 -37.61 2.42
N GLN A 515 -14.28 -36.47 2.01
CA GLN A 515 -13.65 -35.53 1.08
C GLN A 515 -12.39 -34.92 1.69
N LYS A 516 -11.32 -34.81 0.86
CA LYS A 516 -10.10 -34.05 1.13
C LYS A 516 -9.76 -33.17 -0.06
N ASP A 517 -9.20 -31.99 0.18
CA ASP A 517 -8.77 -31.09 -0.89
C ASP A 517 -7.70 -31.73 -1.78
N GLU A 518 -6.80 -32.55 -1.20
CA GLU A 518 -5.77 -33.29 -1.92
C GLU A 518 -6.30 -34.34 -2.90
N ASP A 519 -7.58 -34.74 -2.84
CA ASP A 519 -8.21 -35.58 -3.86
C ASP A 519 -8.19 -34.91 -5.24
N SER A 520 -8.20 -33.58 -5.23
CA SER A 520 -8.33 -32.75 -6.45
C SER A 520 -7.15 -31.85 -6.73
N LEU A 521 -6.28 -31.58 -5.76
CA LEU A 521 -5.17 -30.64 -5.85
C LEU A 521 -3.85 -31.32 -5.46
N PRO A 522 -2.69 -30.85 -5.93
CA PRO A 522 -1.41 -31.19 -5.34
C PRO A 522 -1.36 -30.72 -3.87
N PRO A 523 -0.49 -31.32 -3.03
CA PRO A 523 -0.26 -30.81 -1.67
C PRO A 523 -0.01 -29.30 -1.67
N TYR A 524 -0.62 -28.57 -0.73
CA TYR A 524 -0.58 -27.10 -0.74
C TYR A 524 0.85 -26.51 -0.72
N ALA A 525 1.81 -27.17 -0.11
CA ALA A 525 3.21 -26.74 -0.16
C ALA A 525 3.77 -26.72 -1.59
N VAL A 526 3.38 -27.68 -2.44
CA VAL A 526 3.76 -27.76 -3.84
C VAL A 526 2.96 -26.75 -4.67
N LEU A 527 1.65 -26.71 -4.45
CA LEU A 527 0.74 -25.79 -5.14
C LEU A 527 1.18 -24.34 -4.97
N ASP A 528 1.35 -23.89 -3.72
CA ASP A 528 1.69 -22.50 -3.42
C ASP A 528 3.07 -22.09 -3.94
N ALA A 529 4.03 -23.03 -3.92
CA ALA A 529 5.35 -22.79 -4.50
C ALA A 529 5.30 -22.64 -6.03
N ILE A 530 4.46 -23.41 -6.72
CA ILE A 530 4.22 -23.26 -8.18
C ILE A 530 3.51 -21.92 -8.45
N LEU A 531 2.50 -21.56 -7.63
CA LEU A 531 1.78 -20.28 -7.77
C LEU A 531 2.72 -19.09 -7.65
N ALA A 532 3.57 -19.06 -6.63
CA ALA A 532 4.54 -17.98 -6.42
C ALA A 532 5.48 -17.82 -7.65
N ARG A 533 5.98 -18.92 -8.19
CA ARG A 533 6.86 -18.90 -9.38
C ARG A 533 6.13 -18.46 -10.64
N TYR A 534 4.97 -19.05 -10.90
CA TYR A 534 4.21 -18.78 -12.12
C TYR A 534 3.56 -17.39 -12.13
N MET A 535 2.96 -17.00 -11.01
CA MET A 535 2.18 -15.75 -10.95
C MET A 535 3.02 -14.53 -10.54
N GLU A 536 3.89 -14.68 -9.54
CA GLU A 536 4.60 -13.53 -8.96
C GLU A 536 5.97 -13.31 -9.61
N GLN A 537 6.60 -14.39 -10.13
CA GLN A 537 7.92 -14.34 -10.77
C GLN A 537 7.85 -14.50 -12.30
N ASP A 538 6.66 -14.66 -12.89
CA ASP A 538 6.42 -14.85 -14.33
C ASP A 538 7.27 -15.99 -14.96
N GLN A 539 7.63 -17.01 -14.17
CA GLN A 539 8.41 -18.14 -14.66
C GLN A 539 7.58 -19.03 -15.60
N SER A 540 8.22 -19.50 -16.66
CA SER A 540 7.66 -20.47 -17.59
C SER A 540 7.52 -21.85 -16.94
N ILE A 541 6.66 -22.71 -17.52
CA ILE A 541 6.52 -24.12 -17.10
C ILE A 541 7.90 -24.82 -17.08
N ALA A 542 8.72 -24.61 -18.11
CA ALA A 542 10.05 -25.21 -18.22
C ALA A 542 11.00 -24.78 -17.07
N GLU A 543 10.99 -23.49 -16.69
CA GLU A 543 11.81 -22.99 -15.58
C GLU A 543 11.34 -23.53 -14.24
N ILE A 544 10.02 -23.69 -14.02
CA ILE A 544 9.46 -24.26 -12.80
C ILE A 544 9.82 -25.75 -12.69
N VAL A 545 9.70 -26.51 -13.79
CA VAL A 545 10.13 -27.92 -13.83
C VAL A 545 11.64 -28.05 -13.59
N ALA A 546 12.45 -27.18 -14.20
CA ALA A 546 13.90 -27.15 -13.97
C ALA A 546 14.28 -26.82 -12.51
N ALA A 547 13.40 -26.13 -11.77
CA ALA A 547 13.56 -25.87 -10.35
C ALA A 547 13.21 -27.07 -9.46
N GLY A 548 12.86 -28.24 -10.04
CA GLY A 548 12.66 -29.51 -9.34
C GLY A 548 11.19 -29.90 -9.08
N PHE A 549 10.23 -29.17 -9.65
CA PHE A 549 8.80 -29.53 -9.56
C PHE A 549 8.44 -30.59 -10.61
N ARG A 550 7.52 -31.49 -10.27
CA ARG A 550 7.05 -32.53 -11.19
C ARG A 550 6.27 -31.90 -12.35
N PRO A 551 6.58 -32.28 -13.61
CA PRO A 551 5.89 -31.73 -14.78
C PRO A 551 4.37 -31.80 -14.70
N GLU A 552 3.83 -32.92 -14.19
CA GLU A 552 2.38 -33.15 -14.10
C GLU A 552 1.71 -32.14 -13.14
N ASP A 553 2.35 -31.82 -12.01
CA ASP A 553 1.84 -30.85 -11.05
C ASP A 553 1.88 -29.44 -11.65
N VAL A 554 2.98 -29.07 -12.31
CA VAL A 554 3.13 -27.75 -12.94
C VAL A 554 2.09 -27.54 -14.05
N GLU A 555 1.95 -28.52 -14.96
CA GLU A 555 0.96 -28.47 -16.04
C GLU A 555 -0.47 -28.41 -15.50
N ARG A 556 -0.79 -29.23 -14.48
CA ARG A 556 -2.09 -29.24 -13.83
C ARG A 556 -2.43 -27.89 -13.22
N VAL A 557 -1.54 -27.34 -12.39
CA VAL A 557 -1.76 -26.05 -11.71
C VAL A 557 -1.89 -24.92 -12.72
N THR A 558 -0.99 -24.80 -13.68
CA THR A 558 -1.03 -23.74 -14.70
C THR A 558 -2.27 -23.83 -15.60
N ARG A 559 -2.72 -25.05 -15.91
CA ARG A 559 -3.99 -25.28 -16.61
C ARG A 559 -5.19 -24.82 -15.76
N LEU A 560 -5.24 -25.18 -14.47
CA LEU A 560 -6.33 -24.78 -13.58
C LEU A 560 -6.40 -23.24 -13.45
N ILE A 561 -5.26 -22.57 -13.33
CA ILE A 561 -5.21 -21.10 -13.32
C ILE A 561 -5.87 -20.52 -14.57
N LYS A 562 -5.56 -21.05 -15.75
CA LYS A 562 -6.08 -20.53 -17.03
C LYS A 562 -7.58 -20.74 -17.20
N ILE A 563 -8.06 -21.95 -16.95
CA ILE A 563 -9.48 -22.28 -17.20
C ILE A 563 -10.44 -21.65 -16.17
N ASN A 564 -9.95 -21.27 -15.00
CA ASN A 564 -10.76 -20.68 -13.93
C ASN A 564 -10.73 -19.14 -13.88
N GLU A 565 -10.18 -18.46 -14.90
CA GLU A 565 -10.17 -16.99 -14.96
C GLU A 565 -11.61 -16.42 -14.89
N TYR A 566 -12.60 -17.08 -15.48
CA TYR A 566 -13.99 -16.63 -15.43
C TYR A 566 -14.57 -16.60 -14.02
N LYS A 567 -14.13 -17.50 -13.11
CA LYS A 567 -14.53 -17.48 -11.69
C LYS A 567 -13.91 -16.28 -10.98
N ARG A 568 -12.60 -16.06 -11.17
CA ARG A 568 -11.89 -14.93 -10.55
C ARG A 568 -12.46 -13.56 -10.93
N ARG A 569 -12.95 -13.41 -12.17
CA ARG A 569 -13.59 -12.18 -12.65
C ARG A 569 -14.92 -11.87 -11.95
N GLN A 570 -15.51 -12.84 -11.28
CA GLN A 570 -16.75 -12.69 -10.53
C GLN A 570 -16.55 -12.75 -9.01
N ALA A 571 -15.30 -12.86 -8.56
CA ALA A 571 -14.98 -12.84 -7.15
C ALA A 571 -15.07 -11.41 -6.57
N PRO A 572 -15.46 -11.27 -5.29
CA PRO A 572 -15.44 -9.97 -4.61
C PRO A 572 -14.06 -9.32 -4.62
N VAL A 573 -14.05 -8.00 -4.41
CA VAL A 573 -12.83 -7.27 -4.07
C VAL A 573 -12.21 -7.89 -2.82
N GLY A 574 -10.89 -7.98 -2.76
CA GLY A 574 -10.20 -8.60 -1.62
C GLY A 574 -8.80 -8.04 -1.44
N ILE A 575 -8.29 -8.10 -0.21
CA ILE A 575 -7.07 -7.45 0.21
C ILE A 575 -5.86 -8.02 -0.53
N ARG A 576 -5.07 -7.13 -1.12
CA ARG A 576 -3.81 -7.44 -1.79
C ARG A 576 -2.66 -7.38 -0.79
N ILE A 577 -1.91 -8.47 -0.67
CA ILE A 577 -0.74 -8.55 0.22
C ILE A 577 0.52 -9.02 -0.51
N THR A 578 0.41 -9.56 -1.72
CA THR A 578 1.55 -10.02 -2.51
C THR A 578 1.90 -9.03 -3.62
N HIS A 579 3.07 -9.23 -4.22
CA HIS A 579 3.52 -8.42 -5.35
C HIS A 579 2.53 -8.48 -6.54
N ARG A 580 1.80 -9.60 -6.69
CA ARG A 580 0.81 -9.81 -7.76
C ARG A 580 -0.40 -10.58 -7.25
N GLY A 581 -1.47 -9.85 -6.94
CA GLY A 581 -2.75 -10.37 -6.49
C GLY A 581 -3.75 -10.58 -7.62
N PHE A 582 -4.80 -11.37 -7.37
CA PHE A 582 -5.94 -11.49 -8.30
C PHE A 582 -6.82 -10.23 -8.25
N GLY A 583 -6.92 -9.56 -9.38
CA GLY A 583 -7.62 -8.29 -9.53
C GLY A 583 -6.92 -7.41 -10.56
N ARG A 584 -6.49 -6.22 -10.16
CA ARG A 584 -5.82 -5.26 -11.06
C ARG A 584 -4.45 -5.73 -11.57
N ASP A 585 -3.73 -6.52 -10.77
CA ASP A 585 -2.41 -7.02 -11.15
C ASP A 585 -2.47 -8.18 -12.15
N TRP A 586 -3.57 -8.94 -12.17
CA TRP A 586 -3.73 -10.13 -12.99
C TRP A 586 -4.76 -9.91 -14.09
N ARG A 587 -4.30 -9.67 -15.33
CA ARG A 587 -5.15 -9.25 -16.46
C ARG A 587 -5.14 -10.27 -17.60
N TYR A 588 -5.46 -11.53 -17.32
CA TYR A 588 -5.57 -12.55 -18.35
C TYR A 588 -6.92 -12.51 -19.07
N SER A 589 -6.92 -12.88 -20.35
CA SER A 589 -8.16 -13.03 -21.13
C SER A 589 -8.87 -14.32 -20.77
N ILE A 590 -10.19 -14.25 -20.48
CA ILE A 590 -11.02 -15.45 -20.24
C ILE A 590 -11.04 -16.34 -21.49
N THR A 591 -11.24 -15.74 -22.67
CA THR A 591 -11.32 -16.46 -23.95
C THR A 591 -9.93 -16.62 -24.59
N SER A 592 -9.00 -17.25 -23.86
CA SER A 592 -7.64 -17.52 -24.35
C SER A 592 -7.46 -19.01 -24.70
N ARG A 593 -6.83 -19.28 -25.84
CA ARG A 593 -6.41 -20.63 -26.25
C ARG A 593 -4.90 -20.85 -26.10
N PHE A 594 -4.17 -19.86 -25.62
CA PHE A 594 -2.75 -19.99 -25.41
C PHE A 594 -2.45 -21.04 -24.34
N ARG A 595 -1.63 -22.01 -24.71
CA ARG A 595 -1.10 -23.04 -23.80
C ARG A 595 0.41 -22.83 -23.76
N ALA A 596 0.93 -22.38 -22.60
CA ALA A 596 2.36 -22.26 -22.38
C ALA A 596 2.95 -23.61 -22.14
#